data_3f605d46e39a61291ab7c93026dd168c
#
_entry.id   3f605d46e39a61291ab7c93026dd168c
#
_cell.length_a   1.000
_cell.length_b   1.000
_cell.length_c   1.000
_cell.angle_alpha   90.00
_cell.angle_beta   90.00
_cell.angle_gamma   90.00
#
_symmetry.space_group_name_H-M   'P 1'
#
loop_
_entity.id
_entity.type
_entity.pdbx_description
1 polymer ?
#
loop_
_entity_poly.entity_id
_entity_poly.type
_entity_poly.pdbx_seq_one_letter_code
_entity_poly.pdbx_strand_id
1 'polypeptide(L)'
;QTHVLIKPKIDKKGKQCVVSRLGVKRSVDLLLGENDHPIYEIKKWMNHVDCILVDEAQFLKSFQVDELYVIARLFHIPVICYGLRTSSELELFEGSARLLAIADKLEELVTICRCGKRANFNVRFDKHGKIIFGNGETVAIDGIDASYESYCGTCHIEKVREWTKEKILEALENRQEEGKS
;
A
#
# COMPACT_ATOMS: atom_id res chain seq x y z
N GLN A 1 -11.93 24.89 -2.21
CA GLN A 1 -10.75 24.41 -1.45
C GLN A 1 -9.67 23.98 -2.42
N THR A 2 -8.51 24.58 -2.28
CA THR A 2 -7.31 24.23 -3.05
C THR A 2 -6.57 23.12 -2.33
N HIS A 3 -6.20 22.05 -3.03
CA HIS A 3 -5.46 20.96 -2.41
C HIS A 3 -4.33 20.50 -3.32
N VAL A 4 -3.27 19.97 -2.70
CA VAL A 4 -2.14 19.33 -3.38
C VAL A 4 -2.26 17.82 -3.19
N LEU A 5 -2.25 17.09 -4.29
CA LEU A 5 -2.27 15.64 -4.32
C LEU A 5 -0.86 15.09 -4.54
N ILE A 6 -0.38 14.33 -3.58
CA ILE A 6 0.95 13.73 -3.55
C ILE A 6 0.84 12.21 -3.71
N LYS A 7 1.81 11.62 -4.40
CA LYS A 7 1.93 10.18 -4.55
C LYS A 7 3.41 9.77 -4.54
N PRO A 8 3.81 8.70 -3.83
CA PRO A 8 5.16 8.15 -3.93
C PRO A 8 5.48 7.66 -5.35
N LYS A 9 6.67 8.00 -5.86
CA LYS A 9 7.13 7.59 -7.21
C LYS A 9 7.21 6.08 -7.41
N ILE A 10 7.40 5.34 -6.33
CA ILE A 10 7.47 3.87 -6.36
C ILE A 10 6.16 3.23 -6.83
N ASP A 11 5.01 3.88 -6.55
CA ASP A 11 3.74 3.42 -7.09
C ASP A 11 3.59 3.87 -8.55
N LYS A 12 3.81 2.95 -9.47
CA LYS A 12 3.70 3.17 -10.91
C LYS A 12 2.28 3.03 -11.45
N LYS A 13 1.33 2.55 -10.63
CA LYS A 13 -0.07 2.39 -11.01
C LYS A 13 -0.70 3.74 -11.35
N GLY A 14 -1.22 3.86 -12.57
CA GLY A 14 -1.78 5.12 -13.06
C GLY A 14 -0.72 6.19 -13.44
N LYS A 15 0.57 5.89 -13.35
CA LYS A 15 1.69 6.82 -13.64
C LYS A 15 1.56 8.11 -12.81
N GLN A 16 1.28 9.24 -13.45
CA GLN A 16 1.08 10.55 -12.81
C GLN A 16 -0.38 10.85 -12.46
N CYS A 17 -1.19 9.81 -12.29
CA CYS A 17 -2.61 9.95 -11.96
C CYS A 17 -2.99 9.00 -10.82
N VAL A 18 -3.90 9.45 -9.97
CA VAL A 18 -4.71 8.57 -9.14
C VAL A 18 -5.91 8.13 -9.96
N VAL A 19 -6.19 6.83 -9.98
CA VAL A 19 -7.27 6.24 -10.77
C VAL A 19 -8.22 5.49 -9.86
N SER A 20 -9.47 5.92 -9.80
CA SER A 20 -10.51 5.21 -9.05
C SER A 20 -10.93 3.92 -9.76
N ARG A 21 -11.51 2.97 -9.02
CA ARG A 21 -12.09 1.74 -9.60
C ARG A 21 -13.22 2.04 -10.60
N LEU A 22 -13.86 3.19 -10.51
CA LEU A 22 -14.89 3.67 -11.43
C LEU A 22 -14.32 4.36 -12.67
N GLY A 23 -12.99 4.37 -12.85
CA GLY A 23 -12.31 4.94 -14.01
C GLY A 23 -12.09 6.45 -13.94
N VAL A 24 -12.50 7.12 -12.87
CA VAL A 24 -12.20 8.55 -12.68
C VAL A 24 -10.71 8.71 -12.44
N LYS A 25 -10.08 9.63 -13.18
CA LYS A 25 -8.64 9.91 -13.10
C LYS A 25 -8.43 11.35 -12.63
N ARG A 26 -7.43 11.52 -11.76
CA ARG A 26 -6.95 12.83 -11.35
C ARG A 26 -5.44 12.87 -11.44
N SER A 27 -4.90 13.93 -12.05
CA SER A 27 -3.45 14.18 -12.09
C SER A 27 -2.91 14.43 -10.70
N VAL A 28 -1.73 13.89 -10.44
CA VAL A 28 -0.97 14.10 -9.21
C VAL A 28 -0.18 15.39 -9.35
N ASP A 29 -0.21 16.25 -8.34
CA ASP A 29 0.50 17.52 -8.34
C ASP A 29 1.99 17.33 -8.02
N LEU A 30 2.32 16.32 -7.20
CA LEU A 30 3.69 15.99 -6.79
C LEU A 30 3.90 14.49 -6.72
N LEU A 31 4.88 13.98 -7.47
CA LEU A 31 5.44 12.65 -7.31
C LEU A 31 6.65 12.71 -6.39
N LEU A 32 6.56 12.08 -5.24
CA LEU A 32 7.59 12.10 -4.19
C LEU A 32 8.51 10.89 -4.33
N GLY A 33 9.78 11.13 -4.58
CA GLY A 33 10.83 10.11 -4.61
C GLY A 33 11.22 9.63 -3.22
N GLU A 34 11.94 8.53 -3.16
CA GLU A 34 12.34 7.89 -1.89
C GLU A 34 13.20 8.80 -0.99
N ASN A 35 14.04 9.64 -1.61
CA ASN A 35 14.95 10.58 -0.92
C ASN A 35 14.48 12.04 -0.99
N ASP A 36 13.30 12.29 -1.57
CA ASP A 36 12.76 13.63 -1.66
C ASP A 36 12.21 14.07 -0.30
N HIS A 37 12.39 15.34 0.03
CA HIS A 37 11.94 15.94 1.26
C HIS A 37 10.63 16.71 1.07
N PRO A 38 9.48 16.21 1.57
CA PRO A 38 8.18 16.87 1.44
C PRO A 38 8.18 18.35 1.76
N ILE A 39 8.88 18.75 2.81
CA ILE A 39 8.93 20.15 3.26
C ILE A 39 9.49 21.10 2.19
N TYR A 40 10.46 20.66 1.42
CA TYR A 40 11.04 21.47 0.33
C TYR A 40 10.19 21.43 -0.93
N GLU A 41 9.70 20.24 -1.27
CA GLU A 41 8.91 20.02 -2.49
C GLU A 41 7.55 20.75 -2.45
N ILE A 42 6.91 20.83 -1.27
CA ILE A 42 5.60 21.47 -1.09
C ILE A 42 5.71 22.98 -0.93
N LYS A 43 6.89 23.53 -0.69
CA LYS A 43 7.11 24.95 -0.38
C LYS A 43 6.38 25.92 -1.31
N LYS A 44 6.32 25.63 -2.60
CA LYS A 44 5.65 26.50 -3.60
C LYS A 44 4.15 26.62 -3.43
N TRP A 45 3.51 25.66 -2.72
CA TRP A 45 2.06 25.66 -2.49
C TRP A 45 1.66 26.10 -1.08
N MET A 46 2.58 26.17 -0.11
CA MET A 46 2.26 26.39 1.30
C MET A 46 1.39 27.61 1.59
N ASN A 47 1.49 28.65 0.76
CA ASN A 47 0.70 29.89 0.95
C ASN A 47 -0.70 29.86 0.30
N HIS A 48 -1.03 28.81 -0.45
CA HIS A 48 -2.22 28.79 -1.31
C HIS A 48 -3.02 27.49 -1.21
N VAL A 49 -2.63 26.59 -0.33
CA VAL A 49 -3.25 25.25 -0.19
C VAL A 49 -4.03 25.15 1.10
N ASP A 50 -5.25 24.63 0.99
CA ASP A 50 -6.12 24.39 2.15
C ASP A 50 -5.85 23.01 2.79
N CYS A 51 -5.37 22.04 2.02
CA CYS A 51 -4.99 20.72 2.53
C CYS A 51 -4.05 19.97 1.60
N ILE A 52 -3.33 18.99 2.14
CA ILE A 52 -2.47 18.06 1.42
C ILE A 52 -3.09 16.67 1.50
N LEU A 53 -3.22 16.03 0.34
CA LEU A 53 -3.70 14.65 0.21
C LEU A 53 -2.54 13.77 -0.26
N VAL A 54 -2.29 12.68 0.43
CA VAL A 54 -1.24 11.72 0.06
C VAL A 54 -1.88 10.38 -0.24
N ASP A 55 -1.78 9.92 -1.48
CA ASP A 55 -2.22 8.59 -1.87
C ASP A 55 -1.08 7.58 -1.78
N GLU A 56 -1.40 6.31 -1.52
CA GLU A 56 -0.42 5.21 -1.33
C GLU A 56 0.67 5.54 -0.28
N ALA A 57 0.27 6.22 0.80
CA ALA A 57 1.17 6.74 1.84
C ALA A 57 1.97 5.66 2.58
N GLN A 58 1.58 4.38 2.49
CA GLN A 58 2.35 3.27 3.04
C GLN A 58 3.77 3.18 2.46
N PHE A 59 3.99 3.69 1.25
CA PHE A 59 5.28 3.68 0.57
C PHE A 59 6.19 4.86 0.93
N LEU A 60 5.74 5.77 1.79
CA LEU A 60 6.58 6.83 2.32
C LEU A 60 7.64 6.27 3.26
N LYS A 61 8.79 6.95 3.32
CA LYS A 61 9.78 6.76 4.38
C LYS A 61 9.35 7.43 5.68
N SER A 62 9.83 6.92 6.80
CA SER A 62 9.50 7.48 8.11
C SER A 62 9.78 8.97 8.22
N PHE A 63 10.93 9.44 7.70
CA PHE A 63 11.28 10.87 7.72
C PHE A 63 10.31 11.73 6.88
N GLN A 64 9.78 11.18 5.77
CA GLN A 64 8.80 11.88 4.93
C GLN A 64 7.48 12.07 5.69
N VAL A 65 7.06 11.05 6.45
CA VAL A 65 5.88 11.16 7.32
C VAL A 65 6.11 12.19 8.42
N ASP A 66 7.31 12.23 9.03
CA ASP A 66 7.68 13.22 10.04
C ASP A 66 7.63 14.65 9.48
N GLU A 67 8.13 14.87 8.27
CA GLU A 67 8.08 16.18 7.62
C GLU A 67 6.64 16.61 7.28
N LEU A 68 5.79 15.69 6.84
CA LEU A 68 4.35 15.95 6.63
C LEU A 68 3.65 16.32 7.95
N TYR A 69 4.02 15.65 9.05
CA TYR A 69 3.54 16.02 10.39
C TYR A 69 3.98 17.41 10.80
N VAL A 70 5.26 17.77 10.57
CA VAL A 70 5.77 19.13 10.80
C VAL A 70 5.00 20.17 9.99
N ILE A 71 4.72 19.89 8.72
CA ILE A 71 3.90 20.77 7.86
C ILE A 71 2.51 20.97 8.48
N ALA A 72 1.86 19.90 8.90
CA ALA A 72 0.54 19.98 9.52
C ALA A 72 0.54 20.83 10.80
N ARG A 73 1.60 20.73 11.62
CA ARG A 73 1.70 21.38 12.91
C ARG A 73 2.17 22.82 12.86
N LEU A 74 3.22 23.11 12.09
CA LEU A 74 3.85 24.43 12.07
C LEU A 74 3.21 25.36 11.04
N PHE A 75 2.73 24.82 9.92
CA PHE A 75 2.10 25.62 8.87
C PHE A 75 0.56 25.56 8.91
N HIS A 76 -0.01 24.78 9.84
CA HIS A 76 -1.45 24.61 10.01
C HIS A 76 -2.18 24.15 8.75
N ILE A 77 -1.52 23.38 7.90
CA ILE A 77 -2.06 22.80 6.69
C ILE A 77 -2.48 21.35 6.99
N PRO A 78 -3.78 21.01 6.99
CA PRO A 78 -4.22 19.63 7.18
C PRO A 78 -3.58 18.67 6.18
N VAL A 79 -3.07 17.54 6.67
CA VAL A 79 -2.52 16.45 5.84
C VAL A 79 -3.36 15.20 6.04
N ILE A 80 -3.85 14.63 4.95
CA ILE A 80 -4.64 13.41 4.94
C ILE A 80 -3.90 12.36 4.13
N CYS A 81 -3.53 11.25 4.78
CA CYS A 81 -2.80 10.15 4.16
C CYS A 81 -3.72 8.95 3.96
N TYR A 82 -3.80 8.46 2.73
CA TYR A 82 -4.49 7.23 2.37
C TYR A 82 -3.48 6.14 2.08
N GLY A 83 -3.73 4.94 2.58
CA GLY A 83 -2.81 3.84 2.35
C GLY A 83 -3.22 2.52 2.99
N LEU A 84 -2.46 1.48 2.71
CA LEU A 84 -2.63 0.17 3.29
C LEU A 84 -1.86 0.09 4.61
N ARG A 85 -2.47 -0.53 5.62
CA ARG A 85 -1.82 -0.76 6.92
C ARG A 85 -0.68 -1.77 6.79
N THR A 86 -0.97 -2.93 6.19
CA THR A 86 -0.07 -4.08 6.13
C THR A 86 0.06 -4.62 4.71
N SER A 87 1.18 -5.28 4.45
CA SER A 87 1.40 -6.11 3.27
C SER A 87 0.48 -7.34 3.25
N SER A 88 0.55 -8.15 2.19
CA SER A 88 -0.09 -9.47 2.14
C SER A 88 0.49 -10.46 3.16
N GLU A 89 1.67 -10.20 3.70
CA GLU A 89 2.35 -11.01 4.72
C GLU A 89 2.07 -10.54 6.14
N LEU A 90 1.12 -9.61 6.30
CA LEU A 90 0.70 -9.00 7.57
C LEU A 90 1.78 -8.15 8.25
N GLU A 91 2.81 -7.77 7.53
CA GLU A 91 3.83 -6.87 8.02
C GLU A 91 3.45 -5.41 7.75
N LEU A 92 3.78 -4.53 8.69
CA LEU A 92 3.56 -3.10 8.53
C LEU A 92 4.51 -2.53 7.45
N PHE A 93 3.96 -1.72 6.56
CA PHE A 93 4.79 -0.86 5.73
C PHE A 93 5.45 0.23 6.58
N GLU A 94 6.65 0.69 6.18
CA GLU A 94 7.41 1.72 6.89
C GLU A 94 6.59 2.99 7.12
N GLY A 95 6.00 3.54 6.06
CA GLY A 95 5.16 4.74 6.14
C GLY A 95 3.94 4.53 7.02
N SER A 96 3.30 3.36 6.92
CA SER A 96 2.12 3.04 7.75
C SER A 96 2.47 2.89 9.22
N ALA A 97 3.60 2.26 9.55
CA ALA A 97 4.07 2.16 10.92
C ALA A 97 4.28 3.55 11.55
N ARG A 98 4.91 4.45 10.78
CA ARG A 98 5.13 5.81 11.27
C ARG A 98 3.84 6.62 11.38
N LEU A 99 2.93 6.53 10.39
CA LEU A 99 1.61 7.18 10.43
C LEU A 99 0.79 6.72 11.65
N LEU A 100 0.74 5.41 11.91
CA LEU A 100 0.04 4.85 13.07
C LEU A 100 0.59 5.39 14.41
N ALA A 101 1.89 5.71 14.47
CA ALA A 101 2.53 6.22 15.68
C ALA A 101 2.24 7.70 15.96
N ILE A 102 2.05 8.55 14.92
CA ILE A 102 2.01 10.00 15.09
C ILE A 102 0.74 10.69 14.58
N ALA A 103 -0.15 9.98 13.89
CA ALA A 103 -1.38 10.58 13.37
C ALA A 103 -2.32 10.98 14.51
N ASP A 104 -2.94 12.16 14.39
CA ASP A 104 -3.94 12.64 15.36
C ASP A 104 -5.25 11.87 15.27
N LYS A 105 -5.59 11.42 14.07
CA LYS A 105 -6.84 10.73 13.77
C LYS A 105 -6.58 9.58 12.82
N LEU A 106 -7.09 8.42 13.17
CA LEU A 106 -7.06 7.22 12.34
C LEU A 106 -8.50 6.88 11.93
N GLU A 107 -8.71 6.73 10.63
CA GLU A 107 -9.99 6.30 10.08
C GLU A 107 -9.79 5.07 9.22
N GLU A 108 -10.68 4.11 9.34
CA GLU A 108 -10.65 2.91 8.53
C GLU A 108 -11.73 2.98 7.44
N LEU A 109 -11.26 2.88 6.18
CA LEU A 109 -12.15 2.72 5.03
C LEU A 109 -12.61 1.27 4.94
N VAL A 110 -13.88 1.04 5.23
CA VAL A 110 -14.44 -0.32 5.31
C VAL A 110 -14.52 -0.96 3.93
N THR A 111 -13.89 -2.13 3.79
CA THR A 111 -14.04 -3.03 2.65
C THR A 111 -14.73 -4.31 3.12
N ILE A 112 -15.53 -4.93 2.25
CA ILE A 112 -16.29 -6.13 2.58
C ILE A 112 -15.66 -7.35 1.92
N CYS A 113 -15.39 -8.37 2.73
CA CYS A 113 -14.97 -9.70 2.28
C CYS A 113 -16.10 -10.40 1.54
N ARG A 114 -15.78 -11.33 0.64
CA ARG A 114 -16.80 -12.16 -0.07
C ARG A 114 -17.73 -12.91 0.87
N CYS A 115 -17.31 -13.21 2.10
CA CYS A 115 -18.16 -13.83 3.12
C CYS A 115 -19.08 -12.86 3.88
N GLY A 116 -19.13 -11.57 3.49
CA GLY A 116 -19.97 -10.54 4.09
C GLY A 116 -19.37 -9.85 5.33
N LYS A 117 -18.24 -10.33 5.86
CA LYS A 117 -17.55 -9.72 7.00
C LYS A 117 -16.62 -8.58 6.56
N ARG A 118 -16.25 -7.71 7.50
CA ARG A 118 -15.25 -6.66 7.28
C ARG A 118 -13.92 -7.27 6.82
N ALA A 119 -13.35 -6.74 5.74
CA ALA A 119 -12.09 -7.19 5.16
C ALA A 119 -10.95 -6.24 5.58
N ASN A 120 -9.96 -6.77 6.28
CA ASN A 120 -8.84 -6.00 6.83
C ASN A 120 -7.49 -6.45 6.29
N PHE A 121 -7.46 -7.50 5.48
CA PHE A 121 -6.25 -8.15 5.00
C PHE A 121 -6.31 -8.31 3.49
N ASN A 122 -5.15 -8.23 2.83
CA ASN A 122 -5.03 -8.44 1.40
C ASN A 122 -4.27 -9.74 1.13
N VAL A 123 -4.70 -10.45 0.11
CA VAL A 123 -3.99 -11.60 -0.46
C VAL A 123 -3.62 -11.25 -1.89
N ARG A 124 -2.39 -11.56 -2.26
CA ARG A 124 -1.84 -11.34 -3.60
C ARG A 124 -1.97 -12.60 -4.44
N PHE A 125 -2.40 -12.44 -5.68
CA PHE A 125 -2.53 -13.52 -6.67
C PHE A 125 -1.73 -13.20 -7.91
N ASP A 126 -1.15 -14.21 -8.54
CA ASP A 126 -0.55 -14.09 -9.87
C ASP A 126 -1.63 -14.05 -10.98
N LYS A 127 -1.19 -13.92 -12.23
CA LYS A 127 -2.07 -13.91 -13.40
C LYS A 127 -2.86 -15.21 -13.61
N HIS A 128 -2.46 -16.30 -12.98
CA HIS A 128 -3.14 -17.59 -13.04
C HIS A 128 -4.08 -17.81 -11.83
N GLY A 129 -4.20 -16.82 -10.93
CA GLY A 129 -5.01 -16.91 -9.73
C GLY A 129 -4.36 -17.70 -8.58
N LYS A 130 -3.05 -17.99 -8.67
CA LYS A 130 -2.29 -18.66 -7.62
C LYS A 130 -1.84 -17.65 -6.58
N ILE A 131 -1.92 -18.02 -5.30
CA ILE A 131 -1.52 -17.15 -4.19
C ILE A 131 -0.02 -16.96 -4.18
N ILE A 132 0.43 -15.72 -3.96
CA ILE A 132 1.84 -15.34 -3.81
C ILE A 132 2.07 -14.84 -2.38
N PHE A 133 2.94 -15.55 -1.62
CA PHE A 133 3.46 -15.12 -0.33
C PHE A 133 4.99 -15.27 -0.30
N GLY A 134 5.67 -14.46 0.49
CA GLY A 134 7.07 -14.72 0.87
C GLY A 134 8.12 -14.44 -0.20
N ASN A 135 7.84 -13.65 -1.21
CA ASN A 135 8.85 -13.33 -2.25
C ASN A 135 9.75 -12.13 -1.90
N GLY A 136 9.71 -11.61 -0.65
CA GLY A 136 10.54 -10.48 -0.21
C GLY A 136 10.26 -9.13 -0.89
N GLU A 137 9.44 -9.11 -1.92
CA GLU A 137 9.05 -7.91 -2.65
C GLU A 137 7.68 -7.46 -2.15
N THR A 138 7.69 -6.64 -1.11
CA THR A 138 6.49 -6.02 -0.52
C THR A 138 5.82 -5.02 -1.46
N VAL A 139 6.52 -4.63 -2.51
CA VAL A 139 6.04 -3.71 -3.55
C VAL A 139 5.74 -4.51 -4.81
N ALA A 140 4.56 -4.34 -5.38
CA ALA A 140 4.29 -4.82 -6.73
C ALA A 140 5.22 -4.09 -7.71
N ILE A 141 6.39 -4.70 -8.02
CA ILE A 141 7.23 -4.21 -9.10
C ILE A 141 6.44 -4.39 -10.38
N ASP A 142 6.31 -3.32 -11.16
CA ASP A 142 5.68 -3.34 -12.47
C ASP A 142 6.23 -4.49 -13.33
N GLY A 143 5.33 -5.30 -13.87
CA GLY A 143 5.66 -6.40 -14.76
C GLY A 143 5.17 -7.77 -14.31
N ILE A 144 4.77 -7.91 -13.05
CA ILE A 144 4.03 -9.10 -12.62
C ILE A 144 2.54 -8.74 -12.62
N ASP A 145 1.77 -9.39 -13.50
CA ASP A 145 0.32 -9.34 -13.50
C ASP A 145 -0.21 -9.93 -12.18
N ALA A 146 -0.20 -9.10 -11.13
CA ALA A 146 -0.68 -9.48 -9.82
C ALA A 146 -1.99 -8.78 -9.53
N SER A 147 -2.93 -9.52 -8.98
CA SER A 147 -4.18 -9.00 -8.45
C SER A 147 -4.20 -9.08 -6.92
N TYR A 148 -4.97 -8.20 -6.29
CA TYR A 148 -5.15 -8.19 -4.84
C TYR A 148 -6.63 -8.30 -4.52
N GLU A 149 -6.96 -9.19 -3.59
CA GLU A 149 -8.29 -9.32 -3.02
C GLU A 149 -8.26 -9.10 -1.51
N SER A 150 -9.31 -8.45 -1.00
CA SER A 150 -9.42 -8.13 0.42
C SER A 150 -10.24 -9.20 1.16
N TYR A 151 -9.73 -9.68 2.29
CA TYR A 151 -10.29 -10.75 3.10
C TYR A 151 -10.48 -10.35 4.56
N CYS A 152 -11.49 -10.93 5.22
CA CYS A 152 -11.55 -10.93 6.69
C CYS A 152 -10.50 -11.90 7.27
N GLY A 153 -10.20 -11.79 8.56
CA GLY A 153 -9.16 -12.62 9.20
C GLY A 153 -9.37 -14.13 9.03
N THR A 154 -10.61 -14.63 9.12
CA THR A 154 -10.92 -16.05 8.93
C THR A 154 -10.59 -16.50 7.50
N CYS A 155 -11.12 -15.80 6.49
CA CYS A 155 -10.88 -16.17 5.09
C CYS A 155 -9.41 -15.98 4.69
N HIS A 156 -8.71 -15.00 5.27
CA HIS A 156 -7.28 -14.82 5.07
C HIS A 156 -6.48 -16.03 5.56
N ILE A 157 -6.75 -16.51 6.79
CA ILE A 157 -6.10 -17.72 7.35
C ILE A 157 -6.36 -18.95 6.49
N GLU A 158 -7.59 -19.11 5.97
CA GLU A 158 -7.92 -20.19 5.05
C GLU A 158 -7.06 -20.14 3.79
N LYS A 159 -6.89 -18.95 3.18
CA LYS A 159 -6.02 -18.75 2.01
C LYS A 159 -4.55 -19.05 2.31
N VAL A 160 -4.02 -18.62 3.44
CA VAL A 160 -2.66 -18.97 3.88
C VAL A 160 -2.47 -20.47 4.03
N ARG A 161 -3.46 -21.18 4.59
CA ARG A 161 -3.43 -22.66 4.72
C ARG A 161 -3.44 -23.35 3.36
N GLU A 162 -4.25 -22.88 2.40
CA GLU A 162 -4.25 -23.41 1.03
C GLU A 162 -2.86 -23.28 0.41
N TRP A 163 -2.27 -22.10 0.44
CA TRP A 163 -0.92 -21.85 -0.09
C TRP A 163 0.15 -22.73 0.59
N THR A 164 0.10 -22.87 1.93
CA THR A 164 1.04 -23.71 2.68
C THR A 164 0.96 -25.16 2.26
N LYS A 165 -0.24 -25.71 2.05
CA LYS A 165 -0.43 -27.09 1.58
C LYS A 165 0.16 -27.29 0.19
N GLU A 166 -0.11 -26.36 -0.75
CA GLU A 166 0.45 -26.41 -2.10
C GLU A 166 1.98 -26.43 -2.08
N LYS A 167 2.59 -25.56 -1.27
CA LYS A 167 4.05 -25.49 -1.13
C LYS A 167 4.67 -26.77 -0.55
N ILE A 168 4.02 -27.42 0.39
CA ILE A 168 4.46 -28.70 0.94
C ILE A 168 4.40 -29.79 -0.14
N LEU A 169 3.33 -29.86 -0.92
CA LEU A 169 3.18 -30.84 -2.01
C LEU A 169 4.22 -30.65 -3.08
N GLU A 170 4.43 -29.41 -3.58
CA GLU A 170 5.48 -29.05 -4.53
C GLU A 170 6.88 -29.52 -4.04
N ALA A 171 7.19 -29.27 -2.75
CA ALA A 171 8.47 -29.67 -2.18
C ALA A 171 8.67 -31.20 -2.08
N LEU A 172 7.59 -31.95 -1.84
CA LEU A 172 7.62 -33.41 -1.80
C LEU A 172 7.78 -34.02 -3.21
N GLU A 173 7.13 -33.48 -4.21
CA GLU A 173 7.25 -33.89 -5.62
C GLU A 173 8.67 -33.69 -6.14
N ASN A 174 9.27 -32.52 -5.92
CA ASN A 174 10.64 -32.21 -6.33
C ASN A 174 11.67 -33.18 -5.72
N ARG A 175 11.51 -33.57 -4.45
CA ARG A 175 12.40 -34.56 -3.80
C ARG A 175 12.28 -35.95 -4.40
N GLN A 176 11.12 -36.33 -4.93
CA GLN A 176 10.94 -37.64 -5.59
C GLN A 176 11.59 -37.66 -6.98
N GLU A 177 11.69 -36.53 -7.66
CA GLU A 177 12.38 -36.40 -8.95
C GLU A 177 13.90 -36.43 -8.79
N GLU A 178 14.43 -35.73 -7.78
CA GLU A 178 15.88 -35.75 -7.45
C GLU A 178 16.39 -37.12 -6.99
N GLY A 179 15.55 -37.93 -6.34
CA GLY A 179 15.90 -39.30 -5.90
C GLY A 179 15.86 -40.36 -7.01
N LYS A 180 15.41 -39.97 -8.24
CA LYS A 180 15.36 -40.89 -9.42
C LYS A 180 16.45 -40.63 -10.45
N SER A 181 17.31 -39.64 -10.23
CA SER A 181 18.52 -39.37 -11.04
C SER A 181 19.76 -39.87 -10.33
#